data_7386e651c6a5e28850008d1c5334b06a
#
_entry.id   7386e651c6a5e28850008d1c5334b06a
#
_cell.length_a   1.000
_cell.length_b   1.000
_cell.length_c   1.000
_cell.angle_alpha   90.00
_cell.angle_beta   90.00
_cell.angle_gamma   90.00
#
_symmetry.space_group_name_H-M   'P 1'
#
loop_
_entity.id
_entity.type
_entity.pdbx_description
1 polymer ?
#
loop_
_entity_poly.entity_id
_entity_poly.type
_entity_poly.pdbx_seq_one_letter_code
_entity_poly.pdbx_strand_id
1 'polypeptide(L)'
;MENFGIKESLTALGIKKTNPGASTGAKWLKSSGKIIDSYSPADGILIGSVRATDPKVFAQVVEKSKQAFKEWRKWPAPKRGEVVRQIGEALRKYKEPLGKLVSYEMGKSYQEGLGEVQEMIDICDFAVGLSRQLHGLTMHSERPSHRMYEQYHPLGIVGVISAFNFPVAVWSWNSMLAWVCGDTCVWKPSEKTPLCSIACQNIVAEVFRKNNVPEGVSCVVNGDAIIGQLMSKHEDIPLVSATGSTRMGKAVAKTVSERLGRALLELGGNNAIIVSENANMDMAIRGALFGAVGTAGQRCTTTRRLIVHEKIYNQVKERLKKAYAHLNIGNPLDPMNHVGPLIDKQAVKLYTTALGQVKREGGKFVVEGGVLKGKGYESGCYVKPAIAEVKNEYKIVQHETFAPILYLIKYKKIDDAIAIQNGVKQGLSSSIMTNNMQEMEKFLSQEGSDCGIANVNIGTSGAEIGGAFGGEKETGGGRESGSDAWKTYMRRQTNTINYGSTLPLAQGIKFNI
;
A
#
# COMPACT_ATOMS: atom_id res chain seq x y z
N MET A 1 27.01 2.18 -18.53
CA MET A 1 26.19 1.40 -17.57
C MET A 1 25.53 0.27 -18.30
N GLU A 2 25.55 -0.93 -17.73
CA GLU A 2 24.78 -2.05 -18.26
C GLU A 2 23.31 -1.68 -18.26
N ASN A 3 22.62 -1.92 -19.37
CA ASN A 3 21.25 -1.47 -19.59
C ASN A 3 20.21 -2.39 -18.93
N PHE A 4 20.63 -3.54 -18.38
CA PHE A 4 19.79 -4.58 -17.74
C PHE A 4 18.45 -4.86 -18.44
N GLY A 5 18.33 -4.54 -19.75
CA GLY A 5 17.12 -4.74 -20.55
C GLY A 5 15.98 -3.76 -20.24
N ILE A 6 16.28 -2.57 -19.66
CA ILE A 6 15.21 -1.60 -19.35
C ILE A 6 14.57 -0.99 -20.60
N LYS A 7 15.32 -0.76 -21.67
CA LYS A 7 14.79 -0.19 -22.93
C LYS A 7 13.80 -1.14 -23.58
N GLU A 8 14.13 -2.41 -23.63
CA GLU A 8 13.27 -3.49 -24.11
C GLU A 8 12.00 -3.58 -23.27
N SER A 9 12.14 -3.48 -21.94
CA SER A 9 11.00 -3.48 -21.00
C SER A 9 10.08 -2.29 -21.24
N LEU A 10 10.60 -1.08 -21.38
CA LEU A 10 9.81 0.12 -21.68
C LEU A 10 9.04 -0.03 -23.01
N THR A 11 9.70 -0.59 -24.04
CA THR A 11 9.08 -0.86 -25.34
C THR A 11 7.94 -1.88 -25.22
N ALA A 12 8.18 -2.99 -24.50
CA ALA A 12 7.19 -4.04 -24.28
C ALA A 12 5.95 -3.52 -23.53
N LEU A 13 6.14 -2.58 -22.61
CA LEU A 13 5.06 -1.93 -21.83
C LEU A 13 4.38 -0.78 -22.58
N GLY A 14 4.83 -0.45 -23.79
CA GLY A 14 4.28 0.64 -24.58
C GLY A 14 4.57 2.04 -24.04
N ILE A 15 5.63 2.20 -23.24
CA ILE A 15 6.07 3.49 -22.71
C ILE A 15 6.79 4.29 -23.80
N LYS A 16 6.37 5.54 -23.99
CA LYS A 16 6.90 6.49 -24.97
C LYS A 16 7.70 7.60 -24.28
N LYS A 17 8.45 8.37 -25.07
CA LYS A 17 9.14 9.57 -24.57
C LYS A 17 8.19 10.53 -23.86
N THR A 18 6.98 10.74 -24.42
CA THR A 18 5.90 11.49 -23.78
C THR A 18 4.61 10.68 -23.86
N ASN A 19 3.97 10.48 -22.72
CA ASN A 19 2.78 9.67 -22.57
C ASN A 19 1.58 10.55 -22.18
N PRO A 20 0.35 10.20 -22.60
CA PRO A 20 -0.86 10.82 -22.06
C PRO A 20 -1.05 10.38 -20.60
N GLY A 21 -1.54 11.27 -19.75
CA GLY A 21 -1.74 10.99 -18.32
C GLY A 21 -3.18 10.71 -17.91
N ALA A 22 -4.13 10.78 -18.83
CA ALA A 22 -5.54 10.50 -18.58
C ALA A 22 -6.05 9.36 -19.47
N SER A 23 -6.75 8.39 -18.87
CA SER A 23 -7.35 7.26 -19.60
C SER A 23 -8.72 6.91 -19.01
N THR A 24 -9.63 6.43 -19.88
CA THR A 24 -10.93 5.88 -19.49
C THR A 24 -11.01 4.36 -19.63
N GLY A 25 -9.90 3.71 -19.89
CA GLY A 25 -9.82 2.27 -20.13
C GLY A 25 -8.86 1.97 -21.25
N ALA A 26 -9.36 1.63 -22.40
CA ALA A 26 -8.57 1.42 -23.60
C ALA A 26 -8.21 2.72 -24.35
N LYS A 27 -8.86 3.82 -24.00
CA LYS A 27 -8.69 5.14 -24.64
C LYS A 27 -7.88 6.09 -23.74
N TRP A 28 -6.84 6.66 -24.34
CA TRP A 28 -6.08 7.74 -23.76
C TRP A 28 -6.63 9.11 -24.21
N LEU A 29 -6.78 10.03 -23.29
CA LEU A 29 -7.35 11.35 -23.53
C LEU A 29 -6.25 12.40 -23.70
N LYS A 30 -6.50 13.38 -24.56
CA LYS A 30 -5.66 14.58 -24.66
C LYS A 30 -5.94 15.48 -23.45
N SER A 31 -4.90 16.02 -22.83
CA SER A 31 -4.97 16.95 -21.72
C SER A 31 -4.03 18.13 -21.93
N SER A 32 -4.38 19.27 -21.37
CA SER A 32 -3.57 20.49 -21.35
C SER A 32 -2.71 20.64 -20.10
N GLY A 33 -2.72 19.64 -19.20
CA GLY A 33 -1.97 19.67 -17.94
C GLY A 33 -0.46 19.78 -18.13
N LYS A 34 0.25 20.05 -17.04
CA LYS A 34 1.72 20.16 -17.03
C LYS A 34 2.40 18.85 -17.44
N ILE A 35 3.64 18.93 -17.90
CA ILE A 35 4.49 17.77 -18.07
C ILE A 35 5.01 17.34 -16.69
N ILE A 36 4.94 16.05 -16.41
CA ILE A 36 5.57 15.38 -15.28
C ILE A 36 6.71 14.54 -15.85
N ASP A 37 7.94 14.92 -15.54
CA ASP A 37 9.12 14.19 -15.94
C ASP A 37 9.44 13.12 -14.90
N SER A 38 9.63 11.87 -15.34
CA SER A 38 10.02 10.74 -14.50
C SER A 38 11.51 10.46 -14.68
N TYR A 39 12.28 10.65 -13.62
CA TYR A 39 13.71 10.38 -13.58
C TYR A 39 13.97 9.14 -12.73
N SER A 40 14.87 8.28 -13.20
CA SER A 40 15.33 7.16 -12.40
C SER A 40 16.21 7.63 -11.24
N PRO A 41 15.89 7.24 -10.00
CA PRO A 41 16.78 7.52 -8.87
C PRO A 41 18.07 6.68 -8.91
N ALA A 42 18.15 5.68 -9.79
CA ALA A 42 19.34 4.83 -9.93
C ALA A 42 20.52 5.58 -10.60
N ASP A 43 20.24 6.35 -11.63
CA ASP A 43 21.28 7.01 -12.44
C ASP A 43 20.97 8.49 -12.75
N GLY A 44 19.77 8.97 -12.37
CA GLY A 44 19.32 10.34 -12.64
C GLY A 44 18.85 10.58 -14.08
N ILE A 45 18.71 9.52 -14.89
CA ILE A 45 18.31 9.64 -16.31
C ILE A 45 16.80 9.83 -16.41
N LEU A 46 16.36 10.70 -17.34
CA LEU A 46 14.96 10.85 -17.71
C LEU A 46 14.47 9.56 -18.41
N ILE A 47 13.52 8.87 -17.78
CA ILE A 47 12.91 7.65 -18.32
C ILE A 47 11.89 8.02 -19.40
N GLY A 48 11.06 9.00 -19.11
CA GLY A 48 10.02 9.51 -19.96
C GLY A 48 9.16 10.55 -19.23
N SER A 49 8.21 11.13 -19.95
CA SER A 49 7.34 12.19 -19.43
C SER A 49 5.88 11.78 -19.53
N VAL A 50 5.04 12.34 -18.67
CA VAL A 50 3.60 12.15 -18.68
C VAL A 50 2.89 13.53 -18.72
N ARG A 51 1.95 13.69 -19.62
CA ARG A 51 1.09 14.89 -19.66
C ARG A 51 0.01 14.77 -18.58
N ALA A 52 0.11 15.54 -17.51
CA ALA A 52 -0.85 15.53 -16.42
C ALA A 52 -2.29 15.75 -16.89
N THR A 53 -3.22 15.20 -16.15
CA THR A 53 -4.65 15.45 -16.30
C THR A 53 -4.99 16.86 -15.84
N ASP A 54 -5.69 17.63 -16.65
CA ASP A 54 -6.26 18.91 -16.21
C ASP A 54 -7.67 18.72 -15.58
N PRO A 55 -8.20 19.73 -14.86
CA PRO A 55 -9.50 19.60 -14.18
C PRO A 55 -10.68 19.29 -15.12
N LYS A 56 -10.66 19.78 -16.36
CA LYS A 56 -11.72 19.51 -17.35
C LYS A 56 -11.70 18.04 -17.78
N VAL A 57 -10.52 17.51 -18.06
CA VAL A 57 -10.34 16.11 -18.43
C VAL A 57 -10.65 15.21 -17.23
N PHE A 58 -10.28 15.61 -16.01
CA PHE A 58 -10.67 14.87 -14.80
C PHE A 58 -12.20 14.71 -14.69
N ALA A 59 -12.95 15.78 -14.87
CA ALA A 59 -14.42 15.73 -14.85
C ALA A 59 -14.99 14.81 -15.95
N GLN A 60 -14.40 14.81 -17.16
CA GLN A 60 -14.78 13.89 -18.23
C GLN A 60 -14.52 12.43 -17.86
N VAL A 61 -13.40 12.13 -17.20
CA VAL A 61 -13.05 10.78 -16.73
C VAL A 61 -14.05 10.30 -15.69
N VAL A 62 -14.40 11.15 -14.70
CA VAL A 62 -15.37 10.79 -13.66
C VAL A 62 -16.75 10.54 -14.26
N GLU A 63 -17.22 11.40 -15.15
CA GLU A 63 -18.51 11.22 -15.81
C GLU A 63 -18.53 9.92 -16.65
N LYS A 64 -17.44 9.60 -17.36
CA LYS A 64 -17.33 8.34 -18.09
C LYS A 64 -17.36 7.14 -17.17
N SER A 65 -16.69 7.22 -16.02
CA SER A 65 -16.71 6.17 -15.00
C SER A 65 -18.10 5.97 -14.40
N LYS A 66 -18.83 7.06 -14.15
CA LYS A 66 -20.22 7.03 -13.68
C LYS A 66 -21.17 6.34 -14.67
N GLN A 67 -21.00 6.57 -15.96
CA GLN A 67 -21.75 5.90 -17.01
C GLN A 67 -21.41 4.41 -17.06
N ALA A 68 -20.11 4.07 -17.03
CA ALA A 68 -19.65 2.69 -17.05
C ALA A 68 -20.16 1.88 -15.85
N PHE A 69 -20.24 2.49 -14.67
CA PHE A 69 -20.78 1.84 -13.47
C PHE A 69 -22.20 1.31 -13.67
N LYS A 70 -23.06 2.06 -14.37
CA LYS A 70 -24.46 1.65 -14.64
C LYS A 70 -24.55 0.35 -15.44
N GLU A 71 -23.55 0.06 -16.28
CA GLU A 71 -23.47 -1.15 -17.08
C GLU A 71 -22.70 -2.26 -16.37
N TRP A 72 -21.52 -1.95 -15.84
CA TRP A 72 -20.61 -2.90 -15.21
C TRP A 72 -21.24 -3.61 -14.02
N ARG A 73 -21.97 -2.90 -13.16
CA ARG A 73 -22.66 -3.46 -11.99
C ARG A 73 -23.72 -4.51 -12.34
N LYS A 74 -24.21 -4.54 -13.60
CA LYS A 74 -25.18 -5.52 -14.08
C LYS A 74 -24.53 -6.84 -14.52
N TRP A 75 -23.23 -6.83 -14.76
CA TRP A 75 -22.54 -8.06 -15.10
C TRP A 75 -22.52 -8.99 -13.87
N PRO A 76 -22.77 -10.32 -14.05
CA PRO A 76 -22.61 -11.26 -12.93
C PRO A 76 -21.19 -11.21 -12.36
N ALA A 77 -21.06 -11.29 -11.03
CA ALA A 77 -19.75 -11.21 -10.38
C ALA A 77 -18.72 -12.24 -10.92
N PRO A 78 -19.08 -13.51 -11.21
CA PRO A 78 -18.16 -14.44 -11.82
C PRO A 78 -17.69 -14.04 -13.24
N LYS A 79 -18.52 -13.31 -13.99
CA LYS A 79 -18.12 -12.77 -15.31
C LYS A 79 -17.10 -11.65 -15.16
N ARG A 80 -17.29 -10.78 -14.15
CA ARG A 80 -16.28 -9.78 -13.78
C ARG A 80 -14.98 -10.43 -13.29
N GLY A 81 -15.09 -11.50 -12.49
CA GLY A 81 -13.96 -12.33 -12.06
C GLY A 81 -13.18 -12.93 -13.21
N GLU A 82 -13.85 -13.36 -14.31
CA GLU A 82 -13.16 -13.88 -15.48
C GLU A 82 -12.30 -12.81 -16.17
N VAL A 83 -12.77 -11.56 -16.22
CA VAL A 83 -11.95 -10.44 -16.72
C VAL A 83 -10.72 -10.23 -15.83
N VAL A 84 -10.90 -10.26 -14.50
CA VAL A 84 -9.79 -10.14 -13.55
C VAL A 84 -8.80 -11.30 -13.67
N ARG A 85 -9.27 -12.54 -13.91
CA ARG A 85 -8.41 -13.69 -14.19
C ARG A 85 -7.51 -13.46 -15.40
N GLN A 86 -8.08 -12.95 -16.50
CA GLN A 86 -7.31 -12.63 -17.71
C GLN A 86 -6.31 -11.49 -17.48
N ILE A 87 -6.61 -10.53 -16.59
CA ILE A 87 -5.64 -9.52 -16.16
C ILE A 87 -4.48 -10.19 -15.42
N GLY A 88 -4.75 -11.13 -14.51
CA GLY A 88 -3.72 -11.91 -13.83
C GLY A 88 -2.80 -12.66 -14.80
N GLU A 89 -3.36 -13.27 -15.86
CA GLU A 89 -2.56 -13.90 -16.91
C GLU A 89 -1.71 -12.89 -17.71
N ALA A 90 -2.27 -11.73 -18.03
CA ALA A 90 -1.50 -10.68 -18.69
C ALA A 90 -0.37 -10.17 -17.78
N LEU A 91 -0.60 -10.01 -16.48
CA LEU A 91 0.42 -9.62 -15.53
C LEU A 91 1.54 -10.68 -15.41
N ARG A 92 1.21 -11.97 -15.44
CA ARG A 92 2.23 -13.04 -15.49
C ARG A 92 3.13 -12.90 -16.72
N LYS A 93 2.54 -12.63 -17.89
CA LYS A 93 3.29 -12.38 -19.13
C LYS A 93 4.20 -11.16 -19.04
N TYR A 94 3.75 -10.09 -18.42
CA TYR A 94 4.47 -8.83 -18.31
C TYR A 94 5.24 -8.66 -17.00
N LYS A 95 5.37 -9.73 -16.18
CA LYS A 95 5.97 -9.64 -14.84
C LYS A 95 7.39 -9.09 -14.85
N GLU A 96 8.24 -9.61 -15.73
CA GLU A 96 9.62 -9.17 -15.81
C GLU A 96 9.76 -7.71 -16.29
N PRO A 97 9.18 -7.29 -17.44
CA PRO A 97 9.30 -5.91 -17.88
C PRO A 97 8.66 -4.90 -16.91
N LEU A 98 7.52 -5.23 -16.29
CA LEU A 98 6.88 -4.36 -15.32
C LEU A 98 7.69 -4.28 -14.01
N GLY A 99 8.23 -5.39 -13.52
CA GLY A 99 9.09 -5.42 -12.34
C GLY A 99 10.37 -4.61 -12.55
N LYS A 100 10.99 -4.66 -13.74
CA LYS A 100 12.12 -3.80 -14.11
C LYS A 100 11.75 -2.31 -14.11
N LEU A 101 10.58 -1.97 -14.66
CA LEU A 101 10.10 -0.58 -14.64
C LEU A 101 9.89 -0.10 -13.20
N VAL A 102 9.23 -0.90 -12.35
CA VAL A 102 9.03 -0.57 -10.93
C VAL A 102 10.38 -0.31 -10.25
N SER A 103 11.36 -1.20 -10.43
CA SER A 103 12.69 -1.03 -9.83
C SER A 103 13.42 0.20 -10.36
N TYR A 104 13.33 0.48 -11.64
CA TYR A 104 14.06 1.58 -12.26
C TYR A 104 13.43 2.96 -11.97
N GLU A 105 12.09 3.04 -11.92
CA GLU A 105 11.37 4.29 -11.66
C GLU A 105 11.32 4.63 -10.16
N MET A 106 11.19 3.60 -9.29
CA MET A 106 11.05 3.79 -7.85
C MET A 106 12.36 3.64 -7.07
N GLY A 107 13.28 2.79 -7.54
CA GLY A 107 14.57 2.55 -6.90
C GLY A 107 14.64 1.31 -6.00
N LYS A 108 13.55 0.52 -5.83
CA LYS A 108 13.60 -0.74 -5.07
C LYS A 108 14.39 -1.82 -5.84
N SER A 109 14.95 -2.79 -5.11
CA SER A 109 15.72 -3.88 -5.72
C SER A 109 14.92 -4.66 -6.76
N TYR A 110 15.61 -5.31 -7.69
CA TYR A 110 14.97 -6.08 -8.76
C TYR A 110 13.99 -7.14 -8.24
N GLN A 111 14.39 -7.86 -7.21
CA GLN A 111 13.53 -8.88 -6.60
C GLN A 111 12.28 -8.27 -5.95
N GLU A 112 12.40 -7.09 -5.36
CA GLU A 112 11.25 -6.38 -4.80
C GLU A 112 10.31 -5.86 -5.90
N GLY A 113 10.85 -5.41 -7.04
CA GLY A 113 10.05 -5.03 -8.21
C GLY A 113 9.26 -6.21 -8.79
N LEU A 114 9.89 -7.38 -8.91
CA LEU A 114 9.21 -8.62 -9.32
C LEU A 114 8.18 -9.07 -8.30
N GLY A 115 8.49 -8.94 -6.99
CA GLY A 115 7.60 -9.25 -5.89
C GLY A 115 6.34 -8.39 -5.89
N GLU A 116 6.47 -7.10 -6.20
CA GLU A 116 5.34 -6.19 -6.30
C GLU A 116 4.38 -6.57 -7.43
N VAL A 117 4.89 -6.99 -8.58
CA VAL A 117 4.05 -7.52 -9.66
C VAL A 117 3.44 -8.87 -9.28
N GLN A 118 4.14 -9.69 -8.47
CA GLN A 118 3.55 -10.93 -7.95
C GLN A 118 2.35 -10.63 -7.06
N GLU A 119 2.41 -9.64 -6.19
CA GLU A 119 1.25 -9.22 -5.38
C GLU A 119 0.06 -8.81 -6.24
N MET A 120 0.28 -8.16 -7.41
CA MET A 120 -0.79 -7.87 -8.37
C MET A 120 -1.43 -9.15 -8.93
N ILE A 121 -0.63 -10.17 -9.21
CA ILE A 121 -1.10 -11.47 -9.70
C ILE A 121 -1.92 -12.17 -8.61
N ASP A 122 -1.38 -12.21 -7.39
CA ASP A 122 -1.99 -12.89 -6.26
C ASP A 122 -3.35 -12.29 -5.88
N ILE A 123 -3.48 -10.96 -5.93
CA ILE A 123 -4.78 -10.30 -5.69
C ILE A 123 -5.79 -10.57 -6.82
N CYS A 124 -5.33 -10.76 -8.07
CA CYS A 124 -6.22 -11.21 -9.14
C CYS A 124 -6.78 -12.59 -8.82
N ASP A 125 -5.93 -13.54 -8.42
CA ASP A 125 -6.33 -14.91 -8.07
C ASP A 125 -7.30 -14.91 -6.88
N PHE A 126 -7.02 -14.12 -5.85
CA PHE A 126 -7.92 -13.94 -4.70
C PHE A 126 -9.29 -13.37 -5.13
N ALA A 127 -9.31 -12.31 -5.94
CA ALA A 127 -10.53 -11.67 -6.41
C ALA A 127 -11.38 -12.61 -7.28
N VAL A 128 -10.75 -13.48 -8.08
CA VAL A 128 -11.46 -14.51 -8.88
C VAL A 128 -12.23 -15.45 -7.96
N GLY A 129 -11.60 -15.98 -6.91
CA GLY A 129 -12.27 -16.82 -5.91
C GLY A 129 -13.41 -16.06 -5.22
N LEU A 130 -13.13 -14.83 -4.81
CA LEU A 130 -14.08 -13.94 -4.14
C LEU A 130 -15.32 -13.64 -5.00
N SER A 131 -15.23 -13.62 -6.32
CA SER A 131 -16.35 -13.35 -7.23
C SER A 131 -17.56 -14.26 -7.03
N ARG A 132 -17.38 -15.41 -6.35
CA ARG A 132 -18.42 -16.37 -5.99
C ARG A 132 -18.77 -16.37 -4.50
N GLN A 133 -18.15 -15.48 -3.72
CA GLN A 133 -18.23 -15.45 -2.25
C GLN A 133 -18.68 -14.07 -1.70
N LEU A 134 -19.27 -13.21 -2.52
CA LEU A 134 -19.81 -11.91 -2.10
C LEU A 134 -21.15 -12.10 -1.39
N HIS A 135 -21.16 -12.87 -0.30
CA HIS A 135 -22.34 -13.28 0.42
C HIS A 135 -22.60 -12.41 1.66
N GLY A 136 -23.87 -12.31 2.03
CA GLY A 136 -24.32 -11.77 3.31
C GLY A 136 -24.84 -12.85 4.24
N LEU A 137 -25.26 -12.44 5.43
CA LEU A 137 -25.81 -13.31 6.46
C LEU A 137 -27.32 -13.49 6.27
N THR A 138 -27.81 -14.69 6.57
CA THR A 138 -29.24 -14.96 6.76
C THR A 138 -29.50 -15.09 8.25
N MET A 139 -30.53 -14.40 8.77
CA MET A 139 -30.88 -14.39 10.17
C MET A 139 -32.38 -14.62 10.38
N HIS A 140 -32.77 -15.11 11.57
CA HIS A 140 -34.16 -15.29 11.91
C HIS A 140 -34.85 -13.95 12.20
N SER A 141 -36.10 -13.83 11.77
CA SER A 141 -36.96 -12.71 12.11
C SER A 141 -37.67 -12.96 13.45
N GLU A 142 -37.89 -11.93 14.21
CA GLU A 142 -38.74 -11.96 15.40
C GLU A 142 -40.25 -11.98 15.07
N ARG A 143 -40.64 -11.81 13.79
CA ARG A 143 -42.03 -11.83 13.31
C ARG A 143 -42.32 -13.15 12.60
N PRO A 144 -43.54 -13.73 12.84
CA PRO A 144 -43.95 -14.93 12.11
C PRO A 144 -44.09 -14.64 10.62
N SER A 145 -43.79 -15.63 9.78
CA SER A 145 -43.86 -15.53 8.31
C SER A 145 -42.97 -14.43 7.71
N HIS A 146 -41.85 -14.10 8.37
CA HIS A 146 -40.88 -13.17 7.85
C HIS A 146 -39.48 -13.85 7.69
N ARG A 147 -38.72 -13.38 6.71
CA ARG A 147 -37.32 -13.76 6.46
C ARG A 147 -36.44 -12.53 6.43
N MET A 148 -35.32 -12.59 7.11
CA MET A 148 -34.30 -11.53 7.11
C MET A 148 -33.00 -12.03 6.52
N TYR A 149 -32.34 -11.16 5.75
CA TYR A 149 -30.99 -11.40 5.27
C TYR A 149 -30.27 -10.09 4.93
N GLU A 150 -28.98 -10.15 4.90
CA GLU A 150 -28.13 -9.09 4.38
C GLU A 150 -27.62 -9.44 3.00
N GLN A 151 -27.46 -8.45 2.15
CA GLN A 151 -26.77 -8.59 0.86
C GLN A 151 -25.89 -7.36 0.60
N TYR A 152 -24.90 -7.56 -0.26
CA TYR A 152 -23.95 -6.54 -0.61
C TYR A 152 -24.13 -6.11 -2.06
N HIS A 153 -24.13 -4.79 -2.28
CA HIS A 153 -24.28 -4.17 -3.59
C HIS A 153 -23.06 -3.30 -3.91
N PRO A 154 -22.66 -3.17 -5.19
CA PRO A 154 -21.63 -2.25 -5.62
C PRO A 154 -21.83 -0.84 -5.06
N LEU A 155 -20.74 -0.20 -4.67
CA LEU A 155 -20.78 1.13 -4.07
C LEU A 155 -20.85 2.24 -5.11
N GLY A 156 -20.07 2.15 -6.19
CA GLY A 156 -20.00 3.17 -7.22
C GLY A 156 -18.62 3.35 -7.82
N ILE A 157 -18.15 4.60 -7.88
CA ILE A 157 -16.78 4.90 -8.30
C ILE A 157 -15.86 4.84 -7.09
N VAL A 158 -14.79 4.07 -7.17
CA VAL A 158 -13.73 4.05 -6.17
C VAL A 158 -12.57 4.94 -6.66
N GLY A 159 -12.31 6.01 -5.93
CA GLY A 159 -11.12 6.84 -6.12
C GLY A 159 -9.93 6.19 -5.42
N VAL A 160 -8.84 5.93 -6.14
CA VAL A 160 -7.61 5.35 -5.58
C VAL A 160 -6.47 6.35 -5.70
N ILE A 161 -5.91 6.79 -4.58
CA ILE A 161 -4.70 7.62 -4.51
C ILE A 161 -3.58 6.74 -3.99
N SER A 162 -2.59 6.41 -4.82
CA SER A 162 -1.49 5.54 -4.43
C SER A 162 -0.17 6.29 -4.26
N ALA A 163 0.72 5.73 -3.44
CA ALA A 163 2.03 6.30 -3.13
C ALA A 163 3.12 5.74 -4.06
N PHE A 164 4.26 6.42 -4.09
CA PHE A 164 5.37 6.10 -4.99
C PHE A 164 6.09 4.78 -4.65
N ASN A 165 6.07 4.37 -3.39
CA ASN A 165 6.87 3.26 -2.88
C ASN A 165 6.33 1.87 -3.26
N PHE A 166 5.03 1.77 -3.56
CA PHE A 166 4.36 0.62 -4.16
C PHE A 166 3.51 1.11 -5.34
N PRO A 167 4.16 1.47 -6.47
CA PRO A 167 3.49 2.17 -7.56
C PRO A 167 2.44 1.34 -8.30
N VAL A 168 2.42 0.01 -8.14
CA VAL A 168 1.51 -0.88 -8.88
C VAL A 168 0.67 -1.79 -7.97
N ALA A 169 1.22 -2.33 -6.88
CA ALA A 169 0.53 -3.32 -6.05
C ALA A 169 -0.70 -2.74 -5.34
N VAL A 170 -0.55 -1.62 -4.63
CA VAL A 170 -1.64 -1.02 -3.84
C VAL A 170 -2.85 -0.64 -4.71
N TRP A 171 -2.60 -0.11 -5.92
CA TRP A 171 -3.68 0.10 -6.87
C TRP A 171 -4.39 -1.20 -7.23
N SER A 172 -3.65 -2.27 -7.45
CA SER A 172 -4.25 -3.56 -7.82
C SER A 172 -5.05 -4.18 -6.67
N TRP A 173 -4.60 -4.03 -5.42
CA TRP A 173 -5.36 -4.48 -4.25
C TRP A 173 -6.75 -3.84 -4.19
N ASN A 174 -6.83 -2.54 -4.48
CA ASN A 174 -8.09 -1.82 -4.55
C ASN A 174 -8.92 -2.20 -5.79
N SER A 175 -8.32 -2.11 -6.98
CA SER A 175 -9.07 -2.19 -8.23
C SER A 175 -9.59 -3.60 -8.53
N MET A 176 -8.81 -4.67 -8.25
CA MET A 176 -9.25 -6.04 -8.51
C MET A 176 -10.45 -6.41 -7.64
N LEU A 177 -10.45 -6.01 -6.37
CA LEU A 177 -11.58 -6.21 -5.47
C LEU A 177 -12.79 -5.35 -5.90
N ALA A 178 -12.59 -4.06 -6.15
CA ALA A 178 -13.65 -3.15 -6.57
C ALA A 178 -14.32 -3.62 -7.86
N TRP A 179 -13.54 -4.05 -8.88
CA TRP A 179 -14.11 -4.54 -10.13
C TRP A 179 -14.92 -5.81 -9.95
N VAL A 180 -14.46 -6.76 -9.14
CA VAL A 180 -15.23 -7.98 -8.84
C VAL A 180 -16.50 -7.64 -8.06
N CYS A 181 -16.45 -6.69 -7.14
CA CYS A 181 -17.62 -6.16 -6.43
C CYS A 181 -18.62 -5.45 -7.37
N GLY A 182 -18.16 -4.97 -8.54
CA GLY A 182 -18.99 -4.31 -9.54
C GLY A 182 -18.86 -2.81 -9.60
N ASP A 183 -17.84 -2.27 -8.94
CA ASP A 183 -17.46 -0.86 -8.95
C ASP A 183 -16.58 -0.53 -10.15
N THR A 184 -16.41 0.76 -10.39
CA THR A 184 -15.42 1.32 -11.32
C THR A 184 -14.33 2.03 -10.52
N CYS A 185 -13.13 2.16 -11.09
CA CYS A 185 -12.00 2.78 -10.41
C CYS A 185 -11.46 3.98 -11.19
N VAL A 186 -11.20 5.06 -10.48
CA VAL A 186 -10.42 6.20 -10.95
C VAL A 186 -9.14 6.27 -10.13
N TRP A 187 -8.00 6.00 -10.76
CA TRP A 187 -6.70 5.93 -10.11
C TRP A 187 -5.88 7.20 -10.34
N LYS A 188 -5.47 7.84 -9.25
CA LYS A 188 -4.45 8.89 -9.22
C LYS A 188 -3.15 8.31 -8.65
N PRO A 189 -2.18 7.93 -9.49
CA PRO A 189 -0.88 7.45 -9.02
C PRO A 189 -0.05 8.60 -8.43
N SER A 190 1.07 8.26 -7.79
CA SER A 190 2.07 9.25 -7.40
C SER A 190 2.71 9.90 -8.62
N GLU A 191 2.91 11.21 -8.55
CA GLU A 191 3.64 11.98 -9.56
C GLU A 191 5.14 11.62 -9.64
N LYS A 192 5.66 10.87 -8.66
CA LYS A 192 7.05 10.40 -8.64
C LYS A 192 7.27 9.12 -9.46
N THR A 193 6.20 8.36 -9.71
CA THR A 193 6.24 7.08 -10.43
C THR A 193 5.10 6.97 -11.45
N PRO A 194 4.95 7.94 -12.36
CA PRO A 194 3.79 8.00 -13.24
C PRO A 194 3.82 6.95 -14.37
N LEU A 195 5.00 6.49 -14.79
CA LEU A 195 5.13 5.55 -15.92
C LEU A 195 4.66 4.15 -15.55
N CYS A 196 4.79 3.75 -14.28
CA CYS A 196 4.22 2.50 -13.78
C CYS A 196 2.71 2.45 -14.02
N SER A 197 1.99 3.57 -13.83
CA SER A 197 0.54 3.63 -14.09
C SER A 197 0.18 3.54 -15.56
N ILE A 198 1.01 4.11 -16.43
CA ILE A 198 0.84 3.99 -17.89
C ILE A 198 0.97 2.52 -18.31
N ALA A 199 2.01 1.84 -17.81
CA ALA A 199 2.24 0.43 -18.08
C ALA A 199 1.07 -0.46 -17.63
N CYS A 200 0.61 -0.29 -16.38
CA CYS A 200 -0.52 -1.02 -15.84
C CYS A 200 -1.80 -0.80 -16.67
N GLN A 201 -2.10 0.45 -17.03
CA GLN A 201 -3.27 0.76 -17.83
C GLN A 201 -3.18 0.17 -19.25
N ASN A 202 -2.00 0.14 -19.88
CA ASN A 202 -1.80 -0.50 -21.18
C ASN A 202 -2.10 -2.00 -21.12
N ILE A 203 -1.62 -2.69 -20.05
CA ILE A 203 -1.87 -4.13 -19.83
C ILE A 203 -3.37 -4.39 -19.64
N VAL A 204 -4.03 -3.62 -18.77
CA VAL A 204 -5.47 -3.74 -18.51
C VAL A 204 -6.28 -3.47 -19.78
N ALA A 205 -5.92 -2.44 -20.54
CA ALA A 205 -6.60 -2.06 -21.78
C ALA A 205 -6.59 -3.19 -22.83
N GLU A 206 -5.52 -3.99 -22.88
CA GLU A 206 -5.44 -5.17 -23.76
C GLU A 206 -6.54 -6.18 -23.42
N VAL A 207 -6.72 -6.50 -22.14
CA VAL A 207 -7.74 -7.44 -21.66
C VAL A 207 -9.15 -6.86 -21.81
N PHE A 208 -9.34 -5.58 -21.50
CA PHE A 208 -10.64 -4.91 -21.58
C PHE A 208 -11.18 -4.89 -23.00
N ARG A 209 -10.33 -4.61 -24.00
CA ARG A 209 -10.73 -4.67 -25.42
C ARG A 209 -11.22 -6.07 -25.82
N LYS A 210 -10.51 -7.13 -25.41
CA LYS A 210 -10.89 -8.52 -25.72
C LYS A 210 -12.24 -8.92 -25.15
N ASN A 211 -12.61 -8.35 -24.01
CA ASN A 211 -13.82 -8.70 -23.26
C ASN A 211 -14.96 -7.69 -23.45
N ASN A 212 -14.80 -6.67 -24.29
CA ASN A 212 -15.78 -5.59 -24.49
C ASN A 212 -16.19 -4.93 -23.16
N VAL A 213 -15.22 -4.74 -22.23
CA VAL A 213 -15.47 -4.05 -20.97
C VAL A 213 -15.79 -2.57 -21.25
N PRO A 214 -16.83 -2.00 -20.63
CA PRO A 214 -17.19 -0.61 -20.84
C PRO A 214 -16.04 0.36 -20.54
N GLU A 215 -15.84 1.36 -21.42
CA GLU A 215 -14.92 2.47 -21.14
C GLU A 215 -15.37 3.23 -19.90
N GLY A 216 -14.50 3.40 -18.92
CA GLY A 216 -14.77 4.02 -17.63
C GLY A 216 -14.69 3.07 -16.45
N VAL A 217 -14.52 1.74 -16.66
CA VAL A 217 -14.35 0.78 -15.57
C VAL A 217 -12.96 0.92 -14.92
N SER A 218 -11.90 1.09 -15.71
CA SER A 218 -10.54 1.40 -15.25
C SER A 218 -10.11 2.74 -15.79
N CYS A 219 -9.93 3.71 -14.92
CA CYS A 219 -9.48 5.05 -15.31
C CYS A 219 -8.18 5.42 -14.62
N VAL A 220 -7.32 6.15 -15.32
CA VAL A 220 -6.08 6.74 -14.78
C VAL A 220 -6.12 8.24 -14.95
N VAL A 221 -5.72 8.96 -13.91
CA VAL A 221 -5.61 10.44 -13.89
C VAL A 221 -4.28 10.84 -13.24
N ASN A 222 -3.21 10.88 -14.03
CA ASN A 222 -1.92 11.37 -13.56
C ASN A 222 -1.99 12.86 -13.25
N GLY A 223 -1.42 13.27 -12.13
CA GLY A 223 -1.41 14.67 -11.72
C GLY A 223 -0.85 14.86 -10.32
N ASP A 224 -0.74 16.11 -9.92
CA ASP A 224 -0.26 16.52 -8.60
C ASP A 224 -1.37 16.48 -7.52
N ALA A 225 -1.14 17.17 -6.41
CA ALA A 225 -2.09 17.26 -5.30
C ALA A 225 -3.45 17.86 -5.71
N ILE A 226 -3.52 18.67 -6.77
CA ILE A 226 -4.77 19.28 -7.24
C ILE A 226 -5.75 18.20 -7.70
N ILE A 227 -5.28 17.23 -8.48
CA ILE A 227 -6.13 16.10 -8.93
C ILE A 227 -6.59 15.25 -7.75
N GLY A 228 -5.71 15.02 -6.75
CA GLY A 228 -6.10 14.32 -5.49
C GLY A 228 -7.18 15.08 -4.71
N GLN A 229 -7.09 16.40 -4.65
CA GLN A 229 -8.11 17.25 -4.01
C GLN A 229 -9.45 17.21 -4.78
N LEU A 230 -9.42 17.30 -6.11
CA LEU A 230 -10.62 17.17 -6.95
C LEU A 230 -11.28 15.81 -6.73
N MET A 231 -10.50 14.72 -6.69
CA MET A 231 -11.02 13.39 -6.40
C MET A 231 -11.66 13.30 -5.02
N SER A 232 -11.02 13.85 -3.99
CA SER A 232 -11.55 13.82 -2.62
C SER A 232 -12.84 14.63 -2.46
N LYS A 233 -12.98 15.72 -3.21
CA LYS A 233 -14.17 16.61 -3.19
C LYS A 233 -15.33 16.08 -4.02
N HIS A 234 -15.10 15.16 -4.97
CA HIS A 234 -16.11 14.79 -5.96
C HIS A 234 -17.21 13.92 -5.35
N GLU A 235 -18.47 14.39 -5.44
CA GLU A 235 -19.64 13.73 -4.84
C GLU A 235 -19.94 12.37 -5.46
N ASP A 236 -19.70 12.17 -6.75
CA ASP A 236 -19.90 10.90 -7.45
C ASP A 236 -18.82 9.83 -7.12
N ILE A 237 -17.85 10.13 -6.25
CA ILE A 237 -16.83 9.19 -5.79
C ILE A 237 -17.11 8.85 -4.32
N PRO A 238 -17.99 7.87 -4.03
CA PRO A 238 -18.43 7.56 -2.66
C PRO A 238 -17.33 7.03 -1.75
N LEU A 239 -16.28 6.42 -2.32
CA LEU A 239 -15.12 5.91 -1.58
C LEU A 239 -13.83 6.46 -2.17
N VAL A 240 -12.97 7.01 -1.30
CA VAL A 240 -11.59 7.35 -1.64
C VAL A 240 -10.65 6.50 -0.78
N SER A 241 -9.91 5.59 -1.44
CA SER A 241 -8.78 4.89 -0.84
C SER A 241 -7.51 5.71 -1.08
N ALA A 242 -6.83 6.08 -0.01
CA ALA A 242 -5.66 6.96 -0.09
C ALA A 242 -4.48 6.39 0.71
N THR A 243 -3.41 6.07 0.00
CA THR A 243 -2.14 5.60 0.58
C THR A 243 -1.08 6.70 0.45
N GLY A 244 -0.46 7.07 1.58
CA GLY A 244 0.59 8.08 1.57
C GLY A 244 0.94 8.65 2.95
N SER A 245 1.34 9.93 3.01
CA SER A 245 1.73 10.54 4.28
C SER A 245 0.53 10.83 5.19
N THR A 246 0.74 10.78 6.52
CA THR A 246 -0.27 11.18 7.51
C THR A 246 -0.86 12.57 7.23
N ARG A 247 -0.04 13.52 6.79
CA ARG A 247 -0.52 14.86 6.39
C ARG A 247 -1.53 14.80 5.25
N MET A 248 -1.23 14.04 4.20
CA MET A 248 -2.13 13.86 3.05
C MET A 248 -3.40 13.14 3.48
N GLY A 249 -3.28 12.07 4.26
CA GLY A 249 -4.43 11.31 4.77
C GLY A 249 -5.39 12.15 5.60
N LYS A 250 -4.88 13.00 6.51
CA LYS A 250 -5.70 13.94 7.29
C LYS A 250 -6.46 14.92 6.39
N ALA A 251 -5.83 15.42 5.32
CA ALA A 251 -6.49 16.30 4.36
C ALA A 251 -7.60 15.59 3.56
N VAL A 252 -7.33 14.36 3.09
CA VAL A 252 -8.32 13.52 2.41
C VAL A 252 -9.49 13.19 3.33
N ALA A 253 -9.21 12.72 4.56
CA ALA A 253 -10.23 12.37 5.55
C ALA A 253 -11.17 13.55 5.81
N LYS A 254 -10.61 14.73 6.07
CA LYS A 254 -11.39 15.95 6.31
C LYS A 254 -12.32 16.24 5.13
N THR A 255 -11.79 16.29 3.91
CA THR A 255 -12.54 16.66 2.71
C THR A 255 -13.63 15.63 2.37
N VAL A 256 -13.33 14.33 2.51
CA VAL A 256 -14.29 13.25 2.24
C VAL A 256 -15.39 13.23 3.30
N SER A 257 -15.05 13.45 4.57
CA SER A 257 -16.04 13.48 5.67
C SER A 257 -16.98 14.68 5.58
N GLU A 258 -16.53 15.85 5.11
CA GLU A 258 -17.37 17.04 4.89
C GLU A 258 -18.55 16.76 3.96
N ARG A 259 -18.43 15.81 3.03
CA ARG A 259 -19.51 15.37 2.12
C ARG A 259 -20.12 14.01 2.48
N LEU A 260 -19.88 13.49 3.68
CA LEU A 260 -20.32 12.18 4.17
C LEU A 260 -19.90 10.99 3.27
N GLY A 261 -18.78 11.13 2.55
CA GLY A 261 -18.15 10.07 1.79
C GLY A 261 -17.38 9.09 2.68
N ARG A 262 -16.91 7.99 2.10
CA ARG A 262 -16.07 7.00 2.79
C ARG A 262 -14.61 7.23 2.44
N ALA A 263 -13.74 7.11 3.43
CA ALA A 263 -12.29 7.11 3.24
C ALA A 263 -11.70 5.80 3.78
N LEU A 264 -10.82 5.19 3.00
CA LEU A 264 -9.92 4.13 3.43
C LEU A 264 -8.51 4.74 3.42
N LEU A 265 -7.83 4.72 4.54
CA LEU A 265 -6.56 5.43 4.69
C LEU A 265 -5.46 4.47 5.12
N GLU A 266 -4.42 4.39 4.30
CA GLU A 266 -3.20 3.63 4.57
C GLU A 266 -2.01 4.60 4.59
N LEU A 267 -1.62 5.01 5.80
CA LEU A 267 -0.67 6.09 6.00
C LEU A 267 0.67 5.56 6.56
N GLY A 268 1.46 6.46 7.16
CA GLY A 268 2.76 6.12 7.70
C GLY A 268 2.72 5.10 8.85
N GLY A 269 3.85 4.44 9.08
CA GLY A 269 4.09 3.52 10.17
C GLY A 269 5.37 3.84 10.93
N ASN A 270 5.43 3.45 12.20
CA ASN A 270 6.63 3.54 13.03
C ASN A 270 6.88 2.18 13.70
N ASN A 271 7.00 1.17 12.86
CA ASN A 271 6.89 -0.23 13.23
C ASN A 271 8.07 -0.71 14.07
N ALA A 272 7.78 -1.61 15.01
CA ALA A 272 8.79 -2.19 15.87
C ALA A 272 8.82 -3.72 15.79
N ILE A 273 10.02 -4.27 15.99
CA ILE A 273 10.24 -5.68 16.33
C ILE A 273 10.72 -5.74 17.77
N ILE A 274 10.02 -6.50 18.60
CA ILE A 274 10.49 -6.87 19.95
C ILE A 274 11.34 -8.12 19.82
N VAL A 275 12.56 -8.12 20.35
CA VAL A 275 13.44 -9.28 20.38
C VAL A 275 13.61 -9.73 21.82
N SER A 276 12.92 -10.83 22.16
CA SER A 276 12.97 -11.47 23.48
C SER A 276 14.30 -12.19 23.72
N GLU A 277 14.68 -12.37 24.98
CA GLU A 277 15.81 -13.23 25.33
C GLU A 277 15.62 -14.69 24.88
N ASN A 278 14.36 -15.09 24.63
CA ASN A 278 13.97 -16.42 24.13
C ASN A 278 13.91 -16.47 22.59
N ALA A 279 14.36 -15.44 21.87
CA ALA A 279 14.29 -15.40 20.43
C ALA A 279 15.27 -16.36 19.74
N ASN A 280 14.87 -16.92 18.60
CA ASN A 280 15.83 -17.47 17.66
C ASN A 280 16.63 -16.30 17.05
N MET A 281 17.91 -16.22 17.38
CA MET A 281 18.77 -15.12 17.02
C MET A 281 18.92 -14.96 15.50
N ASP A 282 19.02 -16.06 14.74
CA ASP A 282 19.19 -16.01 13.29
C ASP A 282 17.95 -15.47 12.60
N MET A 283 16.76 -15.89 13.04
CA MET A 283 15.48 -15.37 12.55
C MET A 283 15.34 -13.89 12.91
N ALA A 284 15.66 -13.51 14.14
CA ALA A 284 15.56 -12.13 14.62
C ALA A 284 16.46 -11.18 13.80
N ILE A 285 17.72 -11.55 13.54
CA ILE A 285 18.65 -10.74 12.75
C ILE A 285 18.20 -10.63 11.29
N ARG A 286 17.76 -11.73 10.67
CA ARG A 286 17.27 -11.71 9.26
C ARG A 286 16.00 -10.87 9.13
N GLY A 287 15.05 -11.05 10.03
CA GLY A 287 13.80 -10.29 10.03
C GLY A 287 14.02 -8.79 10.25
N ALA A 288 14.88 -8.44 11.20
CA ALA A 288 15.23 -7.04 11.48
C ALA A 288 16.01 -6.40 10.31
N LEU A 289 16.97 -7.12 9.72
CA LEU A 289 17.76 -6.63 8.58
C LEU A 289 16.84 -6.33 7.39
N PHE A 290 16.10 -7.32 6.92
CA PHE A 290 15.20 -7.12 5.77
C PHE A 290 14.14 -6.05 6.06
N GLY A 291 13.52 -6.08 7.23
CA GLY A 291 12.51 -5.10 7.63
C GLY A 291 13.04 -3.66 7.67
N ALA A 292 14.32 -3.46 8.01
CA ALA A 292 14.91 -2.13 8.13
C ALA A 292 15.45 -1.57 6.81
N VAL A 293 15.99 -2.43 5.91
CA VAL A 293 16.69 -1.96 4.70
C VAL A 293 15.91 -2.22 3.41
N GLY A 294 14.89 -3.08 3.43
CA GLY A 294 14.04 -3.35 2.28
C GLY A 294 13.48 -2.05 1.70
N THR A 295 13.50 -1.91 0.37
CA THR A 295 13.10 -0.69 -0.36
C THR A 295 13.83 0.56 0.15
N ALA A 296 15.07 0.42 0.61
CA ALA A 296 15.84 1.49 1.26
C ALA A 296 15.08 2.16 2.43
N GLY A 297 14.34 1.38 3.23
CA GLY A 297 13.54 1.89 4.35
C GLY A 297 12.29 2.68 3.94
N GLN A 298 11.87 2.60 2.67
CA GLN A 298 10.75 3.36 2.12
C GLN A 298 9.46 2.53 2.02
N ARG A 299 9.18 1.70 3.06
CA ARG A 299 7.90 1.02 3.22
C ARG A 299 7.14 1.60 4.42
N CYS A 300 5.84 1.65 4.34
CA CYS A 300 4.99 1.94 5.50
C CYS A 300 5.21 0.92 6.64
N THR A 301 5.55 -0.33 6.29
CA THR A 301 5.85 -1.44 7.20
C THR A 301 7.35 -1.56 7.58
N THR A 302 8.22 -0.65 7.16
CA THR A 302 9.66 -0.68 7.52
C THR A 302 9.84 -0.79 9.02
N THR A 303 10.69 -1.72 9.46
CA THR A 303 11.13 -1.81 10.86
C THR A 303 11.99 -0.59 11.19
N ARG A 304 11.45 0.33 11.96
CA ARG A 304 12.16 1.55 12.38
C ARG A 304 12.74 1.43 13.77
N ARG A 305 12.07 0.65 14.65
CA ARG A 305 12.47 0.45 16.03
C ARG A 305 12.72 -1.05 16.27
N LEU A 306 13.87 -1.39 16.84
CA LEU A 306 14.20 -2.72 17.31
C LEU A 306 14.32 -2.66 18.84
N ILE A 307 13.35 -3.25 19.53
CA ILE A 307 13.21 -3.23 20.99
C ILE A 307 13.79 -4.53 21.52
N VAL A 308 15.00 -4.48 22.11
CA VAL A 308 15.81 -5.67 22.39
C VAL A 308 15.96 -5.88 23.89
N HIS A 309 15.72 -7.12 24.34
CA HIS A 309 15.93 -7.48 25.74
C HIS A 309 17.37 -7.27 26.20
N GLU A 310 17.56 -6.69 27.38
CA GLU A 310 18.87 -6.24 27.89
C GLU A 310 19.94 -7.34 27.90
N LYS A 311 19.57 -8.59 28.20
CA LYS A 311 20.50 -9.71 28.27
C LYS A 311 21.15 -10.05 26.93
N ILE A 312 20.46 -9.87 25.84
CA ILE A 312 20.95 -10.19 24.48
C ILE A 312 21.29 -8.97 23.63
N TYR A 313 21.13 -7.77 24.21
CA TYR A 313 21.25 -6.50 23.49
C TYR A 313 22.57 -6.35 22.75
N ASN A 314 23.69 -6.60 23.44
CA ASN A 314 25.02 -6.47 22.82
C ASN A 314 25.24 -7.50 21.73
N GLN A 315 24.74 -8.73 21.90
CA GLN A 315 24.82 -9.79 20.87
C GLN A 315 24.04 -9.39 19.62
N VAL A 316 22.80 -8.91 19.75
CA VAL A 316 22.00 -8.42 18.63
C VAL A 316 22.71 -7.25 17.93
N LYS A 317 23.20 -6.27 18.69
CA LYS A 317 23.92 -5.12 18.16
C LYS A 317 25.11 -5.50 17.31
N GLU A 318 25.99 -6.37 17.81
CA GLU A 318 27.19 -6.79 17.06
C GLU A 318 26.84 -7.63 15.82
N ARG A 319 25.82 -8.49 15.91
CA ARG A 319 25.37 -9.27 14.74
C ARG A 319 24.76 -8.39 13.66
N LEU A 320 23.95 -7.39 14.03
CA LEU A 320 23.41 -6.44 13.05
C LEU A 320 24.50 -5.59 12.43
N LYS A 321 25.47 -5.12 13.21
CA LYS A 321 26.63 -4.37 12.69
C LYS A 321 27.38 -5.18 11.62
N LYS A 322 27.62 -6.47 11.87
CA LYS A 322 28.22 -7.39 10.87
C LYS A 322 27.33 -7.55 9.64
N ALA A 323 26.02 -7.76 9.82
CA ALA A 323 25.09 -7.93 8.71
C ALA A 323 25.02 -6.68 7.80
N TYR A 324 25.01 -5.48 8.39
CA TYR A 324 25.02 -4.22 7.63
C TYR A 324 26.31 -4.00 6.84
N ALA A 325 27.45 -4.55 7.29
CA ALA A 325 28.72 -4.47 6.57
C ALA A 325 28.72 -5.29 5.27
N HIS A 326 27.82 -6.27 5.13
CA HIS A 326 27.71 -7.13 3.93
C HIS A 326 26.57 -6.70 2.98
N LEU A 327 25.95 -5.53 3.20
CA LEU A 327 24.93 -5.02 2.30
C LEU A 327 25.55 -4.51 1.00
N ASN A 328 25.13 -5.08 -0.13
CA ASN A 328 25.41 -4.53 -1.45
C ASN A 328 24.41 -3.42 -1.75
N ILE A 329 24.91 -2.20 -1.99
CA ILE A 329 24.12 -1.02 -2.31
C ILE A 329 24.49 -0.58 -3.71
N GLY A 330 23.52 -0.50 -4.62
CA GLY A 330 23.83 -0.15 -6.01
C GLY A 330 22.61 -0.12 -6.91
N ASN A 331 22.86 -0.24 -8.23
CA ASN A 331 21.80 -0.20 -9.23
C ASN A 331 20.70 -1.22 -8.91
N PRO A 332 19.44 -0.78 -8.76
CA PRO A 332 18.34 -1.67 -8.38
C PRO A 332 18.02 -2.75 -9.42
N LEU A 333 18.44 -2.60 -10.67
CA LEU A 333 18.27 -3.60 -11.73
C LEU A 333 19.30 -4.74 -11.68
N ASP A 334 20.39 -4.55 -10.93
CA ASP A 334 21.37 -5.60 -10.69
C ASP A 334 20.88 -6.52 -9.56
N PRO A 335 20.61 -7.81 -9.84
CA PRO A 335 20.08 -8.75 -8.85
C PRO A 335 21.04 -9.02 -7.68
N MET A 336 22.32 -8.63 -7.79
CA MET A 336 23.31 -8.77 -6.71
C MET A 336 23.18 -7.67 -5.65
N ASN A 337 22.45 -6.60 -5.91
CA ASN A 337 22.28 -5.50 -4.98
C ASN A 337 21.05 -5.71 -4.08
N HIS A 338 21.27 -5.56 -2.77
CA HIS A 338 20.23 -5.69 -1.75
C HIS A 338 19.44 -4.39 -1.56
N VAL A 339 20.09 -3.24 -1.74
CA VAL A 339 19.53 -1.92 -1.43
C VAL A 339 19.76 -0.99 -2.62
N GLY A 340 18.68 -0.45 -3.14
CA GLY A 340 18.68 0.60 -4.17
C GLY A 340 18.74 2.01 -3.57
N PRO A 341 18.52 3.04 -4.42
CA PRO A 341 18.50 4.46 -3.99
C PRO A 341 17.20 4.82 -3.25
N LEU A 342 17.20 5.96 -2.58
CA LEU A 342 15.99 6.69 -2.21
C LEU A 342 15.34 7.29 -3.46
N ILE A 343 14.05 7.53 -3.41
CA ILE A 343 13.26 7.99 -4.58
C ILE A 343 13.78 9.28 -5.21
N ASP A 344 14.28 10.23 -4.41
CA ASP A 344 14.76 11.52 -4.87
C ASP A 344 15.70 12.21 -3.87
N LYS A 345 16.27 13.34 -4.28
CA LYS A 345 17.14 14.18 -3.44
C LYS A 345 16.45 14.77 -2.22
N GLN A 346 15.11 14.94 -2.26
CA GLN A 346 14.36 15.40 -1.10
C GLN A 346 14.33 14.32 -0.01
N ALA A 347 14.16 13.05 -0.38
CA ALA A 347 14.25 11.93 0.55
C ALA A 347 15.66 11.82 1.15
N VAL A 348 16.72 12.05 0.36
CA VAL A 348 18.09 12.12 0.85
C VAL A 348 18.29 13.25 1.87
N LYS A 349 17.70 14.43 1.60
CA LYS A 349 17.72 15.56 2.56
C LYS A 349 17.01 15.22 3.87
N LEU A 350 15.86 14.58 3.81
CA LEU A 350 15.14 14.13 5.01
C LEU A 350 15.96 13.11 5.80
N TYR A 351 16.57 12.14 5.12
CA TYR A 351 17.47 11.17 5.72
C TYR A 351 18.64 11.84 6.45
N THR A 352 19.37 12.73 5.78
CA THR A 352 20.54 13.42 6.37
C THR A 352 20.13 14.32 7.55
N THR A 353 18.97 14.97 7.44
CA THR A 353 18.40 15.76 8.55
C THR A 353 18.11 14.89 9.77
N ALA A 354 17.53 13.69 9.54
CA ALA A 354 17.24 12.75 10.62
C ALA A 354 18.49 12.24 11.32
N LEU A 355 19.56 11.91 10.56
CA LEU A 355 20.85 11.54 11.18
C LEU A 355 21.41 12.65 12.07
N GLY A 356 21.32 13.91 11.63
CA GLY A 356 21.71 15.06 12.43
C GLY A 356 20.85 15.22 13.68
N GLN A 357 19.56 14.95 13.60
CA GLN A 357 18.65 15.02 14.75
C GLN A 357 18.94 13.93 15.77
N VAL A 358 19.22 12.71 15.34
CA VAL A 358 19.66 11.61 16.23
C VAL A 358 20.85 12.04 17.10
N LYS A 359 21.88 12.66 16.48
CA LYS A 359 23.07 13.16 17.22
C LYS A 359 22.69 14.26 18.22
N ARG A 360 21.85 15.23 17.81
CA ARG A 360 21.43 16.34 18.68
C ARG A 360 20.62 15.87 19.90
N GLU A 361 19.82 14.80 19.75
CA GLU A 361 19.02 14.22 20.84
C GLU A 361 19.82 13.25 21.73
N GLY A 362 21.11 13.04 21.45
CA GLY A 362 22.00 12.21 22.26
C GLY A 362 22.05 10.73 21.82
N GLY A 363 21.52 10.40 20.65
CA GLY A 363 21.64 9.06 20.06
C GLY A 363 23.09 8.74 19.63
N LYS A 364 23.46 7.47 19.72
CA LYS A 364 24.80 6.97 19.38
C LYS A 364 24.74 6.03 18.20
N PHE A 365 25.47 6.33 17.13
CA PHE A 365 25.49 5.44 15.96
C PHE A 365 26.34 4.19 16.22
N VAL A 366 25.73 3.03 15.95
CA VAL A 366 26.39 1.71 15.87
C VAL A 366 26.92 1.49 14.45
N VAL A 367 26.13 1.91 13.45
CA VAL A 367 26.51 1.98 12.05
C VAL A 367 26.19 3.39 11.56
N GLU A 368 27.23 4.16 11.23
CA GLU A 368 27.01 5.50 10.68
C GLU A 368 26.44 5.42 9.27
N GLY A 369 25.36 6.17 9.07
CA GLY A 369 24.81 6.42 7.76
C GLY A 369 25.54 7.50 7.00
N GLY A 370 25.06 7.83 5.82
CA GLY A 370 25.59 8.91 5.00
C GLY A 370 25.20 8.77 3.54
N VAL A 371 25.42 9.84 2.78
CA VAL A 371 25.21 9.83 1.33
C VAL A 371 26.40 9.17 0.65
N LEU A 372 26.14 8.20 -0.22
CA LEU A 372 27.18 7.56 -1.04
C LEU A 372 27.52 8.45 -2.23
N LYS A 373 28.81 8.49 -2.58
CA LYS A 373 29.36 9.30 -3.68
C LYS A 373 30.35 8.48 -4.52
N GLY A 374 30.57 8.90 -5.74
CA GLY A 374 31.52 8.27 -6.66
C GLY A 374 30.83 7.45 -7.75
N LYS A 375 31.59 6.62 -8.43
CA LYS A 375 31.14 5.82 -9.57
C LYS A 375 30.00 4.89 -9.16
N GLY A 376 28.86 4.95 -9.88
CA GLY A 376 27.65 4.19 -9.62
C GLY A 376 26.64 4.88 -8.70
N TYR A 377 26.98 6.07 -8.14
CA TYR A 377 26.14 6.85 -7.24
C TYR A 377 25.88 8.28 -7.74
N GLU A 378 26.04 8.51 -9.04
CA GLU A 378 25.99 9.84 -9.67
C GLU A 378 24.62 10.52 -9.54
N SER A 379 23.54 9.75 -9.39
CA SER A 379 22.20 10.31 -9.13
C SER A 379 22.13 11.11 -7.83
N GLY A 380 23.03 10.82 -6.87
CA GLY A 380 23.05 11.41 -5.53
C GLY A 380 21.89 10.96 -4.64
N CYS A 381 21.22 9.85 -4.99
CA CYS A 381 20.09 9.30 -4.25
C CYS A 381 20.43 8.09 -3.38
N TYR A 382 21.66 7.59 -3.43
CA TYR A 382 22.11 6.46 -2.64
C TYR A 382 22.57 6.86 -1.25
N VAL A 383 22.12 6.10 -0.26
CA VAL A 383 22.50 6.31 1.14
C VAL A 383 22.94 4.99 1.78
N LYS A 384 23.88 5.08 2.71
CA LYS A 384 24.29 3.95 3.55
C LYS A 384 23.28 3.79 4.69
N PRO A 385 22.63 2.62 4.89
CA PRO A 385 21.76 2.38 6.01
C PRO A 385 22.44 2.61 7.36
N ALA A 386 21.69 3.15 8.33
CA ALA A 386 22.20 3.52 9.65
C ALA A 386 21.54 2.70 10.77
N ILE A 387 22.30 2.47 11.85
CA ILE A 387 21.79 1.93 13.12
C ILE A 387 22.19 2.88 14.25
N ALA A 388 21.23 3.28 15.10
CA ALA A 388 21.49 4.17 16.22
C ALA A 388 20.87 3.63 17.53
N GLU A 389 21.62 3.68 18.62
CA GLU A 389 21.11 3.46 19.98
C GLU A 389 20.42 4.75 20.43
N VAL A 390 19.17 4.64 20.82
CA VAL A 390 18.31 5.78 21.16
C VAL A 390 17.38 5.46 22.32
N LYS A 391 16.67 6.49 22.79
CA LYS A 391 15.53 6.33 23.70
C LYS A 391 14.23 6.54 22.93
N ASN A 392 13.16 5.83 23.31
CA ASN A 392 11.88 5.87 22.58
C ASN A 392 11.24 7.28 22.56
N GLU A 393 11.47 8.07 23.62
CA GLU A 393 10.94 9.44 23.78
C GLU A 393 11.63 10.50 22.90
N TYR A 394 12.73 10.16 22.21
CA TYR A 394 13.37 11.10 21.29
C TYR A 394 12.40 11.51 20.19
N LYS A 395 12.32 12.80 19.89
CA LYS A 395 11.39 13.33 18.89
C LYS A 395 11.59 12.72 17.51
N ILE A 396 12.86 12.47 17.15
CA ILE A 396 13.17 11.84 15.87
C ILE A 396 12.73 10.38 15.83
N VAL A 397 12.73 9.66 16.94
CA VAL A 397 12.23 8.28 17.03
C VAL A 397 10.71 8.23 16.89
N GLN A 398 10.02 9.24 17.43
CA GLN A 398 8.55 9.37 17.32
C GLN A 398 8.09 9.84 15.93
N HIS A 399 9.02 10.36 15.10
CA HIS A 399 8.74 10.82 13.76
C HIS A 399 9.10 9.74 12.73
N GLU A 400 8.20 9.45 11.79
CA GLU A 400 8.50 8.56 10.68
C GLU A 400 9.50 9.21 9.73
N THR A 401 10.75 8.72 9.74
CA THR A 401 11.72 9.03 8.68
C THR A 401 11.65 7.93 7.62
N PHE A 402 11.18 8.27 6.44
CA PHE A 402 10.96 7.30 5.34
C PHE A 402 12.27 6.97 4.62
N ALA A 403 13.23 6.39 5.38
CA ALA A 403 14.61 6.12 4.97
C ALA A 403 15.20 5.01 5.86
N PRO A 404 16.35 4.40 5.48
CA PRO A 404 16.89 3.23 6.16
C PRO A 404 17.66 3.59 7.45
N ILE A 405 16.93 3.97 8.50
CA ILE A 405 17.47 4.22 9.85
C ILE A 405 16.79 3.26 10.81
N LEU A 406 17.56 2.38 11.45
CA LEU A 406 17.09 1.47 12.49
C LEU A 406 17.48 2.00 13.87
N TYR A 407 16.50 2.15 14.74
CA TYR A 407 16.65 2.58 16.12
C TYR A 407 16.69 1.39 17.06
N LEU A 408 17.77 1.22 17.83
CA LEU A 408 17.90 0.20 18.86
C LEU A 408 17.48 0.77 20.21
N ILE A 409 16.53 0.09 20.85
CA ILE A 409 15.96 0.45 22.15
C ILE A 409 16.08 -0.76 23.07
N LYS A 410 16.53 -0.54 24.30
CA LYS A 410 16.70 -1.60 25.29
C LYS A 410 15.45 -1.71 26.16
N TYR A 411 15.07 -2.95 26.52
CA TYR A 411 14.01 -3.19 27.51
C TYR A 411 14.40 -4.29 28.50
N LYS A 412 13.65 -4.42 29.59
CA LYS A 412 13.89 -5.41 30.64
C LYS A 412 12.72 -6.36 30.86
N LYS A 413 11.50 -5.86 30.91
CA LYS A 413 10.27 -6.65 31.07
C LYS A 413 9.43 -6.59 29.80
N ILE A 414 8.72 -7.69 29.49
CA ILE A 414 7.88 -7.74 28.28
C ILE A 414 6.82 -6.64 28.26
N ASP A 415 6.28 -6.27 29.42
CA ASP A 415 5.31 -5.16 29.52
C ASP A 415 5.91 -3.82 29.09
N ASP A 416 7.17 -3.56 29.46
CA ASP A 416 7.88 -2.35 29.03
C ASP A 416 8.09 -2.37 27.52
N ALA A 417 8.42 -3.53 26.94
CA ALA A 417 8.59 -3.67 25.50
C ALA A 417 7.30 -3.40 24.72
N ILE A 418 6.16 -3.94 25.19
CA ILE A 418 4.84 -3.69 24.63
C ILE A 418 4.47 -2.21 24.77
N ALA A 419 4.70 -1.60 25.92
CA ALA A 419 4.45 -0.18 26.14
C ALA A 419 5.31 0.72 25.22
N ILE A 420 6.60 0.39 25.01
CA ILE A 420 7.47 1.08 24.06
C ILE A 420 6.95 0.89 22.62
N GLN A 421 6.54 -0.34 22.26
CA GLN A 421 5.98 -0.65 20.94
C GLN A 421 4.74 0.21 20.67
N ASN A 422 3.79 0.24 21.59
CA ASN A 422 2.51 0.96 21.47
C ASN A 422 2.67 2.48 21.67
N GLY A 423 3.79 2.93 22.27
CA GLY A 423 4.09 4.33 22.61
C GLY A 423 4.45 5.22 21.42
N VAL A 424 3.78 5.04 20.27
CA VAL A 424 3.88 5.88 19.06
C VAL A 424 2.48 6.17 18.52
N LYS A 425 2.38 7.19 17.67
CA LYS A 425 1.09 7.61 17.14
C LYS A 425 0.56 6.69 16.03
N GLN A 426 1.41 5.91 15.40
CA GLN A 426 1.09 4.98 14.33
C GLN A 426 0.79 3.57 14.89
N GLY A 427 0.03 2.77 14.16
CA GLY A 427 -0.31 1.40 14.52
C GLY A 427 -0.49 0.51 13.30
N LEU A 428 0.50 0.49 12.37
CA LEU A 428 0.38 -0.32 11.16
C LEU A 428 0.82 -1.76 11.42
N SER A 429 2.11 -1.99 11.67
CA SER A 429 2.69 -3.32 11.78
C SER A 429 3.65 -3.43 12.95
N SER A 430 3.69 -4.59 13.55
CA SER A 430 4.54 -4.93 14.68
C SER A 430 4.96 -6.40 14.63
N SER A 431 6.01 -6.76 15.35
CA SER A 431 6.42 -8.14 15.47
C SER A 431 7.08 -8.42 16.82
N ILE A 432 7.00 -9.68 17.26
CA ILE A 432 7.81 -10.22 18.34
C ILE A 432 8.60 -11.42 17.85
N MET A 433 9.88 -11.48 18.22
CA MET A 433 10.76 -12.64 18.03
C MET A 433 10.89 -13.34 19.36
N THR A 434 10.30 -14.52 19.50
CA THR A 434 10.31 -15.31 20.75
C THR A 434 9.95 -16.78 20.49
N ASN A 435 10.51 -17.68 21.27
CA ASN A 435 10.10 -19.07 21.38
C ASN A 435 9.29 -19.34 22.67
N ASN A 436 9.03 -18.30 23.46
CA ASN A 436 8.21 -18.38 24.67
C ASN A 436 6.74 -18.16 24.31
N MET A 437 5.91 -19.19 24.54
CA MET A 437 4.48 -19.14 24.23
C MET A 437 3.74 -18.05 25.02
N GLN A 438 4.10 -17.83 26.28
CA GLN A 438 3.43 -16.82 27.12
C GLN A 438 3.71 -15.39 26.62
N GLU A 439 4.93 -15.11 26.15
CA GLU A 439 5.25 -13.82 25.54
C GLU A 439 4.51 -13.63 24.22
N MET A 440 4.42 -14.69 23.40
CA MET A 440 3.67 -14.67 22.13
C MET A 440 2.18 -14.38 22.38
N GLU A 441 1.53 -15.16 23.26
CA GLU A 441 0.11 -15.00 23.56
C GLU A 441 -0.19 -13.62 24.16
N LYS A 442 0.67 -13.13 25.05
CA LYS A 442 0.55 -11.77 25.61
C LYS A 442 0.65 -10.70 24.54
N PHE A 443 1.61 -10.81 23.61
CA PHE A 443 1.80 -9.86 22.51
C PHE A 443 0.61 -9.82 21.55
N LEU A 444 -0.03 -10.98 21.32
CA LEU A 444 -1.20 -11.10 20.44
C LEU A 444 -2.54 -10.84 21.13
N SER A 445 -2.56 -10.76 22.47
CA SER A 445 -3.78 -10.49 23.24
C SER A 445 -4.23 -9.04 23.14
N GLN A 446 -5.38 -8.75 23.72
CA GLN A 446 -5.92 -7.38 23.85
C GLN A 446 -5.03 -6.41 24.66
N GLU A 447 -4.09 -6.93 25.47
CA GLU A 447 -3.10 -6.16 26.23
C GLU A 447 -1.78 -6.00 25.47
N GLY A 448 -1.68 -6.61 24.30
CA GLY A 448 -0.47 -6.69 23.50
C GLY A 448 -0.32 -5.55 22.50
N SER A 449 0.03 -5.90 21.26
CA SER A 449 0.21 -4.93 20.18
C SER A 449 -1.08 -4.23 19.78
N ASP A 450 -1.05 -2.93 19.65
CA ASP A 450 -2.16 -2.08 19.17
C ASP A 450 -2.13 -1.82 17.65
N CYS A 451 -1.36 -2.60 16.91
CA CYS A 451 -1.24 -2.50 15.46
C CYS A 451 -2.29 -3.34 14.73
N GLY A 452 -2.63 -2.93 13.52
CA GLY A 452 -3.48 -3.73 12.63
C GLY A 452 -2.84 -5.04 12.18
N ILE A 453 -1.49 -5.11 12.17
CA ILE A 453 -0.71 -6.30 11.86
C ILE A 453 0.22 -6.61 13.05
N ALA A 454 0.08 -7.79 13.64
CA ALA A 454 0.92 -8.28 14.72
C ALA A 454 1.48 -9.66 14.36
N ASN A 455 2.78 -9.73 14.15
CA ASN A 455 3.47 -10.92 13.67
C ASN A 455 4.29 -11.59 14.78
N VAL A 456 4.54 -12.88 14.64
CA VAL A 456 5.41 -13.65 15.53
C VAL A 456 6.45 -14.38 14.68
N ASN A 457 7.74 -14.22 15.04
CA ASN A 457 8.88 -14.86 14.38
C ASN A 457 8.99 -14.58 12.87
N ILE A 458 8.40 -13.48 12.41
CA ILE A 458 8.54 -12.91 11.09
C ILE A 458 8.69 -11.37 11.23
N GLY A 459 9.25 -10.68 10.23
CA GLY A 459 9.44 -9.22 10.28
C GLY A 459 8.13 -8.43 10.15
N THR A 460 8.23 -7.12 10.25
CA THR A 460 7.07 -6.21 10.10
C THR A 460 6.58 -6.06 8.66
N SER A 461 7.36 -6.47 7.67
CA SER A 461 7.05 -6.39 6.23
C SER A 461 6.63 -7.74 5.63
N GLY A 462 5.84 -8.51 6.35
CA GLY A 462 5.38 -9.85 5.96
C GLY A 462 3.89 -9.93 5.66
N ALA A 463 3.29 -8.91 5.05
CA ALA A 463 1.89 -8.96 4.64
C ALA A 463 1.69 -9.91 3.44
N GLU A 464 0.61 -10.70 3.49
CA GLU A 464 0.22 -11.65 2.45
C GLU A 464 -1.20 -11.35 1.95
N ILE A 465 -1.46 -11.65 0.68
CA ILE A 465 -2.73 -11.29 0.02
C ILE A 465 -3.96 -11.94 0.68
N GLY A 466 -3.86 -13.06 1.34
CA GLY A 466 -4.98 -13.69 2.05
C GLY A 466 -5.48 -12.91 3.28
N GLY A 467 -4.62 -12.10 3.89
CA GLY A 467 -4.92 -11.30 5.08
C GLY A 467 -5.43 -9.89 4.74
N ALA A 468 -6.25 -9.33 5.61
CA ALA A 468 -6.62 -7.92 5.53
C ALA A 468 -5.43 -7.04 5.94
N PHE A 469 -5.05 -6.11 5.06
CA PHE A 469 -3.95 -5.18 5.30
C PHE A 469 -4.50 -3.84 5.80
N GLY A 470 -3.90 -3.29 6.82
CA GLY A 470 -4.21 -1.94 7.33
C GLY A 470 -3.78 -1.73 8.77
N GLY A 471 -3.88 -0.49 9.21
CA GLY A 471 -3.43 -0.06 10.52
C GLY A 471 -4.48 0.66 11.35
N GLU A 472 -4.05 1.07 12.53
CA GLU A 472 -4.81 1.78 13.54
C GLU A 472 -4.15 3.14 13.85
N LYS A 473 -4.79 3.96 14.66
CA LYS A 473 -4.30 5.27 15.10
C LYS A 473 -4.00 6.22 13.92
N GLU A 474 -2.84 6.90 13.92
CA GLU A 474 -2.46 7.83 12.83
C GLU A 474 -2.03 7.12 11.54
N THR A 475 -1.99 5.80 11.50
CA THR A 475 -1.86 5.04 10.24
C THR A 475 -3.13 5.13 9.40
N GLY A 476 -4.26 5.45 10.00
CA GLY A 476 -5.53 5.61 9.32
C GLY A 476 -6.56 4.59 9.76
N GLY A 477 -7.26 3.98 8.81
CA GLY A 477 -8.30 2.99 9.12
C GLY A 477 -8.96 2.43 7.87
N GLY A 478 -9.66 1.33 8.08
CA GLY A 478 -10.12 0.44 7.03
C GLY A 478 -9.16 -0.71 6.81
N ARG A 479 -9.45 -1.52 5.81
CA ARG A 479 -8.58 -2.63 5.42
C ARG A 479 -8.58 -2.78 3.90
N GLU A 480 -7.42 -3.13 3.36
CA GLU A 480 -7.19 -3.44 1.95
C GLU A 480 -6.84 -4.91 1.75
N SER A 481 -6.63 -5.33 0.54
CA SER A 481 -6.11 -6.64 0.15
C SER A 481 -7.09 -7.79 0.45
N GLY A 482 -6.77 -8.68 1.39
CA GLY A 482 -7.45 -9.96 1.60
C GLY A 482 -8.60 -9.95 2.58
N SER A 483 -8.97 -11.15 3.03
CA SER A 483 -10.03 -11.40 4.00
C SER A 483 -11.37 -10.78 3.59
N ASP A 484 -11.97 -9.99 4.45
CA ASP A 484 -13.25 -9.31 4.22
C ASP A 484 -13.11 -7.85 3.76
N ALA A 485 -11.91 -7.43 3.34
CA ALA A 485 -11.65 -6.08 2.82
C ALA A 485 -12.57 -5.68 1.66
N TRP A 486 -13.06 -6.66 0.87
CA TRP A 486 -14.03 -6.46 -0.20
C TRP A 486 -15.32 -5.75 0.26
N LYS A 487 -15.71 -5.88 1.54
CA LYS A 487 -16.89 -5.21 2.11
C LYS A 487 -16.76 -3.68 2.09
N THR A 488 -15.54 -3.15 2.09
CA THR A 488 -15.27 -1.72 1.97
C THR A 488 -15.78 -1.13 0.64
N TYR A 489 -15.73 -1.93 -0.43
CA TYR A 489 -16.15 -1.56 -1.78
C TYR A 489 -17.65 -1.78 -2.02
N MET A 490 -18.39 -2.19 -1.00
CA MET A 490 -19.83 -2.50 -1.14
C MET A 490 -20.67 -1.79 -0.09
N ARG A 491 -21.94 -1.58 -0.41
CA ARG A 491 -22.95 -1.17 0.58
C ARG A 491 -23.71 -2.38 1.05
N ARG A 492 -23.75 -2.58 2.35
CA ARG A 492 -24.56 -3.61 2.99
C ARG A 492 -26.00 -3.14 3.06
N GLN A 493 -26.93 -4.01 2.69
CA GLN A 493 -28.36 -3.78 2.74
C GLN A 493 -29.02 -4.90 3.53
N THR A 494 -29.77 -4.53 4.57
CA THR A 494 -30.63 -5.47 5.32
C THR A 494 -32.00 -5.52 4.66
N ASN A 495 -32.49 -6.72 4.41
CA ASN A 495 -33.77 -6.99 3.78
C ASN A 495 -34.64 -7.81 4.71
N THR A 496 -35.90 -7.42 4.84
CA THR A 496 -36.94 -8.19 5.53
C THR A 496 -38.07 -8.44 4.56
N ILE A 497 -38.42 -9.70 4.36
CA ILE A 497 -39.50 -10.13 3.48
C ILE A 497 -40.62 -10.71 4.33
N ASN A 498 -41.79 -10.15 4.23
CA ASN A 498 -43.03 -10.75 4.73
C ASN A 498 -43.61 -11.63 3.63
N TYR A 499 -43.69 -12.94 3.86
CA TYR A 499 -44.33 -13.92 2.98
C TYR A 499 -45.68 -14.41 3.50
N GLY A 500 -46.17 -13.80 4.59
CA GLY A 500 -47.50 -14.04 5.13
C GLY A 500 -48.58 -13.10 4.56
N SER A 501 -49.82 -13.33 4.97
CA SER A 501 -50.98 -12.51 4.58
C SER A 501 -51.34 -11.40 5.58
N THR A 502 -50.65 -11.35 6.72
CA THR A 502 -50.84 -10.35 7.76
C THR A 502 -49.59 -9.49 7.96
N LEU A 503 -49.80 -8.23 8.34
CA LEU A 503 -48.69 -7.32 8.66
C LEU A 503 -48.69 -7.03 10.17
N PRO A 504 -47.91 -7.77 10.97
CA PRO A 504 -47.76 -7.45 12.39
C PRO A 504 -46.93 -6.15 12.52
N LEU A 505 -47.61 -5.13 13.06
CA LEU A 505 -46.95 -3.85 13.30
C LEU A 505 -46.04 -3.93 14.54
N ALA A 506 -44.96 -3.17 14.52
CA ALA A 506 -44.04 -3.07 15.64
C ALA A 506 -44.79 -2.50 16.87
N GLN A 507 -44.37 -2.91 18.07
CA GLN A 507 -44.87 -2.40 19.36
C GLN A 507 -46.39 -2.58 19.58
N GLY A 508 -47.03 -3.48 18.84
CA GLY A 508 -48.43 -3.79 19.04
C GLY A 508 -49.42 -2.67 18.66
N ILE A 509 -49.00 -1.70 17.87
CA ILE A 509 -49.83 -0.61 17.35
C ILE A 509 -50.94 -1.21 16.47
N LYS A 510 -52.18 -0.80 16.67
CA LYS A 510 -53.33 -1.19 15.85
C LYS A 510 -53.94 0.05 15.20
N PHE A 511 -54.22 -0.05 13.92
CA PHE A 511 -54.98 0.95 13.18
C PHE A 511 -56.35 0.36 12.86
N ASN A 512 -57.42 1.13 13.12
CA ASN A 512 -58.78 0.76 12.73
C ASN A 512 -59.01 1.21 11.28
N ILE A 513 -58.55 0.39 10.34
CA ILE A 513 -58.74 0.57 8.89
C ILE A 513 -59.43 -0.64 8.31
#